data_63cda26bb936e6267e372a9063897a93
#
_entry.id   63cda26bb936e6267e372a9063897a93
#
_cell.length_a   1.000
_cell.length_b   1.000
_cell.length_c   1.000
_cell.angle_alpha   90.00
_cell.angle_beta   90.00
_cell.angle_gamma   90.00
#
_symmetry.space_group_name_H-M   'P 1'
#
loop_
_entity.id
_entity.type
_entity.pdbx_description
1 polymer ?
#
loop_
_entity_poly.entity_id
_entity_poly.type
_entity_poly.pdbx_seq_one_letter_code
_entity_poly.pdbx_strand_id
1 'polypeptide(L)'
;DALPISLTAAEVLKKTGVVKLESNAVHKAVKKVQWHGRMEQIADNIYVDGAHNPEGIEALICSVSPITCGRKTILLFSVVNDKDYDRMIKSICDSNMFDYFVIAGIQGKRCLDDSCISDTFKKYTDKPVIDKINIKDAYESAAALRRDIDGVLFCTGSLYLVGEIMSIIK
;
A
#
# COMPACT_ATOMS: atom_id res chain seq x y z
N ASP A 1 8.06 -7.51 -7.39
CA ASP A 1 9.15 -7.73 -8.34
C ASP A 1 8.80 -8.49 -9.63
N ALA A 2 7.66 -8.18 -10.23
CA ALA A 2 7.29 -8.72 -11.54
C ALA A 2 8.18 -8.14 -12.67
N LEU A 3 8.75 -6.94 -12.47
CA LEU A 3 9.56 -6.26 -13.49
C LEU A 3 10.86 -6.99 -13.83
N PRO A 4 11.69 -7.46 -12.88
CA PRO A 4 12.88 -8.26 -13.18
C PRO A 4 12.54 -9.56 -13.89
N ILE A 5 11.46 -10.25 -13.49
CA ILE A 5 11.00 -11.48 -14.14
C ILE A 5 10.58 -11.20 -15.58
N SER A 6 9.81 -10.15 -15.82
CA SER A 6 9.36 -9.76 -17.17
C SER A 6 10.53 -9.35 -18.07
N LEU A 7 11.54 -8.64 -17.54
CA LEU A 7 12.76 -8.30 -18.27
C LEU A 7 13.57 -9.55 -18.63
N THR A 8 13.76 -10.46 -17.68
CA THR A 8 14.45 -11.73 -17.93
C THR A 8 13.72 -12.57 -18.99
N ALA A 9 12.40 -12.67 -18.91
CA ALA A 9 11.60 -13.36 -19.92
C ALA A 9 11.75 -12.72 -21.31
N ALA A 10 11.72 -11.39 -21.40
CA ALA A 10 11.93 -10.66 -22.65
C ALA A 10 13.34 -10.91 -23.23
N GLU A 11 14.37 -10.95 -22.40
CA GLU A 11 15.73 -11.26 -22.81
C GLU A 11 15.87 -12.70 -23.33
N VAL A 12 15.25 -13.66 -22.66
CA VAL A 12 15.24 -15.07 -23.10
C VAL A 12 14.55 -15.19 -24.47
N LEU A 13 13.37 -14.60 -24.63
CA LEU A 13 12.62 -14.61 -25.89
C LEU A 13 13.40 -13.94 -27.03
N LYS A 14 14.15 -12.87 -26.73
CA LYS A 14 15.04 -12.22 -27.70
C LYS A 14 16.21 -13.14 -28.08
N LYS A 15 16.86 -13.77 -27.10
CA LYS A 15 18.01 -14.69 -27.32
C LYS A 15 17.62 -15.94 -28.09
N THR A 16 16.41 -16.44 -27.86
CA THR A 16 15.88 -17.63 -28.59
C THR A 16 15.34 -17.31 -29.98
N GLY A 17 15.33 -16.04 -30.38
CA GLY A 17 14.84 -15.59 -31.68
C GLY A 17 13.32 -15.64 -31.86
N VAL A 18 12.58 -15.91 -30.79
CA VAL A 18 11.09 -15.96 -30.82
C VAL A 18 10.49 -14.58 -31.09
N VAL A 19 11.15 -13.52 -30.58
CA VAL A 19 10.71 -12.14 -30.80
C VAL A 19 11.90 -11.23 -31.13
N LYS A 20 11.68 -10.26 -32.01
CA LYS A 20 12.65 -9.19 -32.27
C LYS A 20 12.35 -8.01 -31.30
N LEU A 21 13.17 -7.85 -30.28
CA LEU A 21 13.04 -6.78 -29.31
C LEU A 21 14.25 -5.83 -29.40
N GLU A 22 13.98 -4.56 -29.64
CA GLU A 22 15.00 -3.52 -29.52
C GLU A 22 15.15 -3.12 -28.04
N SER A 23 16.39 -3.02 -27.56
CA SER A 23 16.68 -2.69 -26.16
C SER A 23 16.05 -1.35 -25.73
N ASN A 24 16.04 -0.34 -26.62
CA ASN A 24 15.37 0.93 -26.36
C ASN A 24 13.84 0.83 -26.24
N ALA A 25 13.22 -0.08 -27.00
CA ALA A 25 11.78 -0.30 -26.92
C ALA A 25 11.39 -0.96 -25.60
N VAL A 26 12.18 -1.91 -25.11
CA VAL A 26 11.98 -2.55 -23.79
C VAL A 26 12.10 -1.50 -22.67
N HIS A 27 13.15 -0.68 -22.67
CA HIS A 27 13.32 0.38 -21.67
C HIS A 27 12.17 1.40 -21.68
N LYS A 28 11.70 1.81 -22.85
CA LYS A 28 10.56 2.72 -22.99
C LYS A 28 9.26 2.07 -22.50
N ALA A 29 9.05 0.80 -22.79
CA ALA A 29 7.88 0.07 -22.34
C ALA A 29 7.86 -0.06 -20.81
N VAL A 30 8.99 -0.47 -20.20
CA VAL A 30 9.13 -0.57 -18.74
C VAL A 30 8.85 0.75 -18.03
N LYS A 31 9.36 1.88 -18.55
CA LYS A 31 9.08 3.21 -17.98
C LYS A 31 7.62 3.64 -18.10
N LYS A 32 6.86 3.06 -19.01
CA LYS A 32 5.43 3.38 -19.24
C LYS A 32 4.48 2.41 -18.53
N VAL A 33 5.00 1.33 -17.94
CA VAL A 33 4.16 0.38 -17.21
C VAL A 33 3.55 1.09 -16.00
N GLN A 34 2.24 1.21 -16.01
CA GLN A 34 1.43 1.58 -14.85
C GLN A 34 0.80 0.31 -14.32
N TRP A 35 1.03 0.01 -13.06
CA TRP A 35 0.42 -1.12 -12.39
C TRP A 35 -0.50 -0.59 -11.30
N HIS A 36 -1.79 -0.63 -11.57
CA HIS A 36 -2.79 -0.15 -10.64
C HIS A 36 -2.68 -0.83 -9.28
N GLY A 37 -2.75 -0.03 -8.20
CA GLY A 37 -2.60 -0.50 -6.84
C GLY A 37 -1.18 -0.92 -6.45
N ARG A 38 -0.13 -0.42 -7.13
CA ARG A 38 1.28 -0.59 -6.75
C ARG A 38 1.96 0.76 -6.63
N MET A 39 2.07 1.27 -5.41
CA MET A 39 2.56 2.63 -5.11
C MET A 39 1.99 3.67 -6.08
N GLU A 40 0.71 3.50 -6.39
CA GLU A 40 -0.02 4.36 -7.33
C GLU A 40 -0.47 5.63 -6.63
N GLN A 41 -0.06 6.77 -7.17
CA GLN A 41 -0.58 8.06 -6.71
C GLN A 41 -1.96 8.31 -7.33
N ILE A 42 -3.00 8.32 -6.49
CA ILE A 42 -4.40 8.47 -6.91
C ILE A 42 -4.95 9.88 -6.74
N ALA A 43 -4.29 10.67 -5.90
CA ALA A 43 -4.57 12.10 -5.70
C ALA A 43 -3.29 12.78 -5.15
N ASP A 44 -3.35 14.09 -4.96
CA ASP A 44 -2.22 14.82 -4.41
C ASP A 44 -1.83 14.30 -3.03
N ASN A 45 -0.59 13.79 -2.91
CA ASN A 45 -0.02 13.17 -1.72
C ASN A 45 -0.86 12.00 -1.13
N ILE A 46 -1.60 11.28 -1.98
CA ILE A 46 -2.34 10.07 -1.61
C ILE A 46 -1.91 8.91 -2.51
N TYR A 47 -1.42 7.85 -1.90
CA TYR A 47 -0.89 6.66 -2.56
C TYR A 47 -1.65 5.42 -2.12
N VAL A 48 -1.89 4.50 -3.06
CA VAL A 48 -2.44 3.17 -2.78
C VAL A 48 -1.42 2.09 -3.14
N ASP A 49 -1.34 1.07 -2.31
CA ASP A 49 -0.52 -0.11 -2.57
C ASP A 49 -1.23 -1.39 -2.12
N GLY A 50 -1.22 -2.41 -2.96
CA GLY A 50 -1.86 -3.69 -2.70
C GLY A 50 -1.01 -4.65 -1.87
N ALA A 51 -0.02 -4.21 -1.11
CA ALA A 51 0.72 -5.03 -0.16
C ALA A 51 -0.27 -5.65 0.85
N HIS A 52 -0.25 -6.97 0.98
CA HIS A 52 -1.19 -7.73 1.79
C HIS A 52 -0.55 -8.97 2.44
N ASN A 53 0.76 -8.99 2.51
CA ASN A 53 1.59 -9.98 3.20
C ASN A 53 2.86 -9.30 3.73
N PRO A 54 3.62 -9.95 4.65
CA PRO A 54 4.80 -9.35 5.26
C PRO A 54 5.83 -8.84 4.26
N GLU A 55 6.14 -9.62 3.23
CA GLU A 55 7.12 -9.27 2.21
C GLU A 55 6.69 -8.05 1.37
N GLY A 56 5.38 -7.95 1.08
CA GLY A 56 4.80 -6.78 0.41
C GLY A 56 4.88 -5.51 1.28
N ILE A 57 4.65 -5.64 2.58
CA ILE A 57 4.80 -4.53 3.55
C ILE A 57 6.25 -4.06 3.64
N GLU A 58 7.22 -4.97 3.66
CA GLU A 58 8.64 -4.61 3.65
C GLU A 58 9.02 -3.83 2.37
N ALA A 59 8.52 -4.26 1.21
CA ALA A 59 8.71 -3.54 -0.06
C ALA A 59 8.04 -2.15 -0.05
N LEU A 60 6.83 -2.04 0.50
CA LEU A 60 6.14 -0.76 0.69
C LEU A 60 6.98 0.19 1.54
N ILE A 61 7.44 -0.25 2.71
CA ILE A 61 8.24 0.56 3.64
C ILE A 61 9.47 1.14 2.94
N CYS A 62 10.18 0.34 2.14
CA CYS A 62 11.31 0.83 1.34
C CYS A 62 10.93 1.92 0.33
N SER A 63 9.68 1.91 -0.14
CA SER A 63 9.17 2.86 -1.13
C SER A 63 8.62 4.16 -0.53
N VAL A 64 8.32 4.18 0.77
CA VAL A 64 7.71 5.33 1.47
C VAL A 64 8.73 6.47 1.67
N SER A 65 9.94 6.16 2.13
CA SER A 65 10.95 7.16 2.51
C SER A 65 11.25 8.21 1.44
N PRO A 66 11.50 7.86 0.16
CA PRO A 66 11.78 8.87 -0.86
C PRO A 66 10.57 9.75 -1.22
N ILE A 67 9.34 9.31 -0.90
CA ILE A 67 8.10 10.03 -1.24
C ILE A 67 7.76 11.07 -0.18
N THR A 68 8.04 10.79 1.09
CA THR A 68 7.60 11.62 2.20
C THR A 68 8.32 12.97 2.29
N CYS A 69 9.58 13.01 1.89
CA CYS A 69 10.41 14.24 1.95
C CYS A 69 10.39 14.91 3.33
N GLY A 70 10.34 14.13 4.42
CA GLY A 70 10.30 14.64 5.79
C GLY A 70 8.92 15.13 6.27
N ARG A 71 7.87 14.99 5.47
CA ARG A 71 6.49 15.30 5.87
C ARG A 71 5.91 14.22 6.79
N LYS A 72 4.90 14.60 7.57
CA LYS A 72 4.12 13.66 8.38
C LYS A 72 3.42 12.64 7.50
N THR A 73 3.33 11.42 8.00
CA THR A 73 2.80 10.28 7.24
C THR A 73 1.63 9.62 7.96
N ILE A 74 0.62 9.28 7.17
CA ILE A 74 -0.58 8.60 7.63
C ILE A 74 -0.66 7.27 6.90
N LEU A 75 -0.91 6.20 7.64
CA LEU A 75 -1.24 4.90 7.08
C LEU A 75 -2.72 4.62 7.26
N LEU A 76 -3.45 4.46 6.16
CA LEU A 76 -4.77 3.82 6.16
C LEU A 76 -4.57 2.33 5.90
N PHE A 77 -4.94 1.51 6.88
CA PHE A 77 -4.66 0.08 6.86
C PHE A 77 -5.93 -0.74 7.05
N SER A 78 -6.01 -1.82 6.31
CA SER A 78 -7.02 -2.86 6.49
C SER A 78 -6.48 -4.19 6.00
N VAL A 79 -6.81 -5.27 6.69
CA VAL A 79 -6.32 -6.60 6.36
C VAL A 79 -7.40 -7.66 6.58
N VAL A 80 -7.37 -8.75 5.81
CA VAL A 80 -8.27 -9.90 5.97
C VAL A 80 -7.69 -10.93 6.95
N ASN A 81 -8.57 -11.75 7.55
CA ASN A 81 -8.25 -12.66 8.65
C ASN A 81 -7.32 -13.83 8.30
N ASP A 82 -7.13 -14.13 7.01
CA ASP A 82 -6.27 -15.22 6.53
C ASP A 82 -4.79 -14.80 6.31
N LYS A 83 -4.42 -13.58 6.76
CA LYS A 83 -3.08 -13.03 6.62
C LYS A 83 -2.32 -12.99 7.95
N ASP A 84 -1.01 -13.03 7.88
CA ASP A 84 -0.13 -12.80 9.03
C ASP A 84 -0.06 -11.31 9.37
N TYR A 85 -1.21 -10.79 9.83
CA TYR A 85 -1.36 -9.36 10.12
C TYR A 85 -0.51 -8.89 11.33
N ASP A 86 -0.25 -9.76 12.30
CA ASP A 86 0.61 -9.40 13.44
C ASP A 86 2.04 -9.08 12.98
N ARG A 87 2.61 -9.93 12.11
CA ARG A 87 3.93 -9.66 11.51
C ARG A 87 3.93 -8.43 10.61
N MET A 88 2.87 -8.24 9.82
CA MET A 88 2.73 -7.04 8.97
C MET A 88 2.71 -5.77 9.80
N ILE A 89 1.87 -5.71 10.84
CA ILE A 89 1.73 -4.54 11.73
C ILE A 89 3.02 -4.29 12.50
N LYS A 90 3.67 -5.36 13.00
CA LYS A 90 4.97 -5.23 13.66
C LYS A 90 6.00 -4.57 12.74
N SER A 91 6.15 -5.04 11.50
CA SER A 91 7.08 -4.46 10.53
C SER A 91 6.76 -2.99 10.22
N ILE A 92 5.47 -2.64 10.10
CA ILE A 92 5.01 -1.26 9.91
C ILE A 92 5.44 -0.38 11.08
N CYS A 93 5.19 -0.80 12.32
CA CYS A 93 5.51 -0.04 13.52
C CYS A 93 7.03 0.09 13.72
N ASP A 94 7.78 -1.02 13.56
CA ASP A 94 9.24 -1.05 13.70
C ASP A 94 9.95 -0.13 12.68
N SER A 95 9.36 0.06 11.50
CA SER A 95 9.91 0.95 10.47
C SER A 95 9.96 2.41 10.88
N ASN A 96 9.14 2.81 11.83
CA ASN A 96 8.94 4.18 12.29
C ASN A 96 8.60 5.20 11.18
N MET A 97 8.14 4.70 10.03
CA MET A 97 7.86 5.52 8.84
C MET A 97 6.51 6.26 8.90
N PHE A 98 5.59 5.83 9.77
CA PHE A 98 4.24 6.38 9.86
C PHE A 98 4.03 7.07 11.20
N ASP A 99 3.36 8.25 11.18
CA ASP A 99 3.06 9.07 12.37
C ASP A 99 1.64 8.81 12.89
N TYR A 100 0.71 8.45 11.99
CA TYR A 100 -0.71 8.21 12.30
C TYR A 100 -1.20 6.95 11.61
N PHE A 101 -2.09 6.24 12.29
CA PHE A 101 -2.73 5.03 11.77
C PHE A 101 -4.24 5.20 11.75
N VAL A 102 -4.86 4.96 10.60
CA VAL A 102 -6.31 4.88 10.45
C VAL A 102 -6.65 3.45 10.04
N ILE A 103 -7.47 2.78 10.82
CA ILE A 103 -7.84 1.39 10.61
C ILE A 103 -9.23 1.35 10.00
N ALA A 104 -9.38 0.64 8.89
CA ALA A 104 -10.66 0.45 8.22
C ALA A 104 -11.17 -0.96 8.41
N GLY A 105 -12.41 -1.09 8.89
CA GLY A 105 -13.14 -2.35 8.91
C GLY A 105 -13.47 -2.81 7.48
N ILE A 106 -13.25 -4.11 7.19
CA ILE A 106 -13.72 -4.77 5.97
C ILE A 106 -14.99 -5.52 6.30
N GLN A 107 -16.08 -5.28 5.58
CA GLN A 107 -17.32 -6.04 5.75
C GLN A 107 -17.25 -7.36 4.98
N GLY A 108 -17.74 -8.46 5.60
CA GLY A 108 -17.87 -9.75 4.95
C GLY A 108 -17.32 -10.94 5.73
N LYS A 109 -17.34 -12.14 5.14
CA LYS A 109 -16.93 -13.40 5.79
C LYS A 109 -15.45 -13.50 6.16
N ARG A 110 -14.61 -12.58 5.68
CA ARG A 110 -13.16 -12.53 5.94
C ARG A 110 -12.77 -11.33 6.81
N CYS A 111 -13.75 -10.67 7.46
CA CYS A 111 -13.39 -9.60 8.37
C CYS A 111 -12.72 -10.15 9.63
N LEU A 112 -11.70 -9.42 10.06
CA LEU A 112 -11.26 -9.43 11.45
C LEU A 112 -12.22 -8.56 12.24
N ASP A 113 -12.38 -8.85 13.51
CA ASP A 113 -12.96 -7.87 14.43
C ASP A 113 -12.07 -6.63 14.42
N ASP A 114 -12.65 -5.45 14.16
CA ASP A 114 -11.91 -4.18 13.99
C ASP A 114 -11.01 -3.89 15.20
N SER A 115 -11.46 -4.31 16.40
CA SER A 115 -10.67 -4.21 17.63
C SER A 115 -9.37 -5.01 17.57
N CYS A 116 -9.32 -6.15 16.89
CA CYS A 116 -8.11 -6.99 16.81
C CYS A 116 -6.96 -6.27 16.08
N ILE A 117 -7.27 -5.53 15.01
CA ILE A 117 -6.25 -4.82 14.23
C ILE A 117 -5.70 -3.65 15.03
N SER A 118 -6.59 -2.83 15.61
CA SER A 118 -6.18 -1.66 16.38
C SER A 118 -5.45 -2.03 17.67
N ASP A 119 -5.88 -3.08 18.35
CA ASP A 119 -5.18 -3.60 19.53
C ASP A 119 -3.79 -4.14 19.18
N THR A 120 -3.65 -4.75 18.00
CA THR A 120 -2.32 -5.17 17.52
C THR A 120 -1.42 -3.97 17.23
N PHE A 121 -1.93 -2.88 16.63
CA PHE A 121 -1.16 -1.65 16.49
C PHE A 121 -0.74 -1.09 17.86
N LYS A 122 -1.67 -0.95 18.82
CA LYS A 122 -1.40 -0.45 20.18
C LYS A 122 -0.38 -1.29 20.96
N LYS A 123 -0.21 -2.57 20.59
CA LYS A 123 0.84 -3.44 21.16
C LYS A 123 2.25 -3.03 20.72
N TYR A 124 2.39 -2.44 19.52
CA TYR A 124 3.69 -2.15 18.91
C TYR A 124 4.00 -0.65 18.78
N THR A 125 3.05 0.24 19.06
CA THR A 125 3.27 1.68 18.95
C THR A 125 2.39 2.48 19.90
N ASP A 126 2.94 3.59 20.42
CA ASP A 126 2.19 4.61 21.18
C ASP A 126 1.63 5.73 20.29
N LYS A 127 1.84 5.65 18.97
CA LYS A 127 1.33 6.64 18.01
C LYS A 127 -0.19 6.55 17.88
N PRO A 128 -0.86 7.65 17.46
CA PRO A 128 -2.31 7.67 17.32
C PRO A 128 -2.86 6.60 16.36
N VAL A 129 -3.81 5.80 16.85
CA VAL A 129 -4.55 4.79 16.10
C VAL A 129 -6.04 5.17 16.12
N ILE A 130 -6.64 5.35 14.96
CA ILE A 130 -8.03 5.80 14.77
C ILE A 130 -8.80 4.69 14.06
N ASP A 131 -9.83 4.16 14.72
CA ASP A 131 -10.68 3.11 14.17
C ASP A 131 -11.86 3.69 13.41
N LYS A 132 -12.22 3.09 12.28
CA LYS A 132 -13.40 3.39 11.49
C LYS A 132 -14.11 2.11 11.05
N ILE A 133 -15.44 2.14 11.08
CA ILE A 133 -16.30 0.96 10.83
C ILE A 133 -16.21 0.49 9.38
N ASN A 134 -15.96 1.40 8.44
CA ASN A 134 -15.92 1.09 7.01
C ASN A 134 -14.82 1.84 6.28
N ILE A 135 -14.51 1.39 5.08
CA ILE A 135 -13.42 1.92 4.25
C ILE A 135 -13.67 3.37 3.84
N LYS A 136 -14.93 3.72 3.53
CA LYS A 136 -15.27 5.09 3.10
C LYS A 136 -15.00 6.10 4.21
N ASP A 137 -15.53 5.88 5.40
CA ASP A 137 -15.33 6.78 6.56
C ASP A 137 -13.85 6.85 6.95
N ALA A 138 -13.14 5.72 6.85
CA ALA A 138 -11.70 5.65 7.10
C ALA A 138 -10.91 6.50 6.09
N TYR A 139 -11.23 6.37 4.80
CA TYR A 139 -10.59 7.15 3.76
C TYR A 139 -10.87 8.65 3.92
N GLU A 140 -12.12 9.04 4.13
CA GLU A 140 -12.50 10.44 4.35
C GLU A 140 -11.79 11.05 5.56
N SER A 141 -11.72 10.30 6.67
CA SER A 141 -11.00 10.70 7.90
C SER A 141 -9.50 10.84 7.66
N ALA A 142 -8.86 9.86 7.02
CA ALA A 142 -7.44 9.88 6.71
C ALA A 142 -7.08 11.01 5.72
N ALA A 143 -7.91 11.24 4.70
CA ALA A 143 -7.73 12.30 3.73
C ALA A 143 -7.93 13.70 4.35
N ALA A 144 -8.85 13.85 5.32
CA ALA A 144 -9.01 15.09 6.08
C ALA A 144 -7.76 15.34 6.94
N LEU A 145 -7.34 14.36 7.73
CA LEU A 145 -6.13 14.45 8.55
C LEU A 145 -4.90 14.83 7.70
N ARG A 146 -4.74 14.18 6.52
CA ARG A 146 -3.65 14.49 5.59
C ARG A 146 -3.65 15.97 5.17
N ARG A 147 -4.82 16.57 4.89
CA ARG A 147 -4.94 17.99 4.55
C ARG A 147 -4.56 18.89 5.72
N ASP A 148 -5.06 18.56 6.92
CA ASP A 148 -4.87 19.36 8.13
C ASP A 148 -3.39 19.47 8.55
N ILE A 149 -2.60 18.41 8.31
CA ILE A 149 -1.19 18.36 8.71
C ILE A 149 -0.22 18.53 7.51
N ASP A 150 -0.73 18.79 6.30
CA ASP A 150 0.06 18.80 5.04
C ASP A 150 0.92 17.56 4.87
N GLY A 151 0.33 16.41 5.17
CA GLY A 151 1.00 15.11 5.21
C GLY A 151 0.92 14.32 3.91
N VAL A 152 1.40 13.07 3.98
CA VAL A 152 1.29 12.07 2.91
C VAL A 152 0.47 10.88 3.43
N LEU A 153 -0.52 10.45 2.66
CA LEU A 153 -1.39 9.32 2.98
C LEU A 153 -1.02 8.10 2.13
N PHE A 154 -0.79 6.98 2.79
CA PHE A 154 -0.62 5.67 2.17
C PHE A 154 -1.78 4.76 2.58
N CYS A 155 -2.39 4.07 1.61
CA CYS A 155 -3.51 3.15 1.83
C CYS A 155 -3.07 1.74 1.41
N THR A 156 -3.06 0.78 2.35
CA THR A 156 -2.51 -0.56 2.10
C THR A 156 -3.05 -1.64 3.05
N GLY A 157 -2.61 -2.88 2.87
CA GLY A 157 -2.90 -4.05 3.69
C GLY A 157 -3.89 -5.02 3.05
N SER A 158 -4.70 -4.55 2.08
CA SER A 158 -5.66 -5.39 1.37
C SER A 158 -5.97 -4.86 -0.03
N LEU A 159 -6.09 -5.77 -1.00
CA LEU A 159 -6.59 -5.41 -2.34
C LEU A 159 -8.06 -4.97 -2.31
N TYR A 160 -8.85 -5.41 -1.33
CA TYR A 160 -10.23 -4.94 -1.14
C TYR A 160 -10.26 -3.46 -0.76
N LEU A 161 -9.40 -3.04 0.18
CA LEU A 161 -9.23 -1.64 0.56
C LEU A 161 -8.89 -0.78 -0.67
N VAL A 162 -7.87 -1.19 -1.44
CA VAL A 162 -7.43 -0.46 -2.63
C VAL A 162 -8.55 -0.36 -3.66
N GLY A 163 -9.24 -1.49 -3.95
CA GLY A 163 -10.35 -1.52 -4.91
C GLY A 163 -11.51 -0.59 -4.52
N GLU A 164 -11.87 -0.57 -3.24
CA GLU A 164 -12.96 0.28 -2.75
C GLU A 164 -12.58 1.77 -2.78
N ILE A 165 -11.36 2.12 -2.34
CA ILE A 165 -10.85 3.50 -2.44
C ILE A 165 -10.85 3.97 -3.89
N MET A 166 -10.37 3.17 -4.83
CA MET A 166 -10.37 3.49 -6.26
C MET A 166 -11.79 3.69 -6.83
N SER A 167 -12.81 3.07 -6.24
CA SER A 167 -14.21 3.27 -6.63
C SER A 167 -14.84 4.54 -6.05
N ILE A 168 -14.37 4.99 -4.88
CA ILE A 168 -14.84 6.22 -4.21
C ILE A 168 -14.34 7.49 -4.94
N ILE A 169 -13.15 7.42 -5.52
CA ILE A 169 -12.48 8.59 -6.12
C ILE A 169 -12.93 8.85 -7.58
N LYS A 170 -13.51 7.86 -8.22
CA LYS A 170 -14.07 8.00 -9.59
C LYS A 170 -15.35 8.81 -9.60
#